data_aa8fc89ae518c9d95776890608464526
#
_entry.id   aa8fc89ae518c9d95776890608464526
#
_cell.length_a   1.000
_cell.length_b   1.000
_cell.length_c   1.000
_cell.angle_alpha   90.00
_cell.angle_beta   90.00
_cell.angle_gamma   90.00
#
_symmetry.space_group_name_H-M   'P 1'
#
loop_
_entity.id
_entity.type
_entity.pdbx_description
1 polymer ?
#
loop_
_entity_poly.entity_id
_entity_poly.type
_entity_poly.pdbx_seq_one_letter_code
_entity_poly.pdbx_strand_id
1 'polypeptide(L)'
;MRLERSVSVLAAAVLAGWLFAVLLCNGLFYRDIVNYEVLYQGVADCWAKVPERSRAGRISLLLVRVLQVAAVYGVTHCRIRRAGSLFLGTAIGFCGGVFFSLLVWSRGMAGGFLFLAAGFPQDLAYLPCLFLLLVSGRSDRTVQKDRFFCIILFLLAGGIWMELYVSPLVVKLF
;
A
#
# COMPACT_ATOMS: atom_id res chain seq x y z
N MET A 1 25.70 5.73 -6.28
CA MET A 1 25.51 7.02 -5.58
C MET A 1 24.19 7.74 -5.88
N ARG A 2 23.83 8.14 -7.13
CA ARG A 2 22.55 8.88 -7.35
C ARG A 2 21.28 8.04 -7.11
N LEU A 3 21.30 6.76 -7.44
CA LEU A 3 20.17 5.85 -7.25
C LEU A 3 19.93 5.58 -5.77
N GLU A 4 20.97 5.24 -5.03
CA GLU A 4 20.92 4.99 -3.57
C GLU A 4 20.35 6.19 -2.81
N ARG A 5 20.80 7.41 -3.17
CA ARG A 5 20.27 8.64 -2.58
C ARG A 5 18.78 8.85 -2.89
N SER A 6 18.32 8.46 -4.07
CA SER A 6 16.90 8.55 -4.44
C SER A 6 16.05 7.54 -3.66
N VAL A 7 16.58 6.35 -3.46
CA VAL A 7 15.95 5.27 -2.67
C VAL A 7 15.81 5.68 -1.22
N SER A 8 16.89 6.16 -0.59
CA SER A 8 16.87 6.57 0.83
C SER A 8 15.93 7.74 1.08
N VAL A 9 15.88 8.74 0.18
CA VAL A 9 14.97 9.89 0.32
C VAL A 9 13.51 9.45 0.19
N LEU A 10 13.20 8.51 -0.71
CA LEU A 10 11.84 7.99 -0.85
C LEU A 10 11.42 7.14 0.36
N ALA A 11 12.31 6.27 0.84
CA ALA A 11 12.08 5.48 2.05
C ALA A 11 11.85 6.40 3.27
N ALA A 12 12.66 7.46 3.41
CA ALA A 12 12.46 8.45 4.45
C ALA A 12 11.10 9.16 4.34
N ALA A 13 10.62 9.47 3.13
CA ALA A 13 9.30 10.07 2.91
C ALA A 13 8.16 9.13 3.32
N VAL A 14 8.25 7.85 2.99
CA VAL A 14 7.27 6.83 3.41
C VAL A 14 7.26 6.68 4.93
N LEU A 15 8.43 6.57 5.57
CA LEU A 15 8.55 6.48 7.02
C LEU A 15 8.04 7.74 7.73
N ALA A 16 8.35 8.92 7.21
CA ALA A 16 7.85 10.19 7.74
C ALA A 16 6.32 10.26 7.69
N GLY A 17 5.71 9.85 6.57
CA GLY A 17 4.25 9.75 6.43
C GLY A 17 3.64 8.78 7.44
N TRP A 18 4.26 7.61 7.60
CA TRP A 18 3.83 6.62 8.58
C TRP A 18 3.88 7.14 10.02
N LEU A 19 5.02 7.68 10.42
CA LEU A 19 5.19 8.23 11.78
C LEU A 19 4.23 9.38 12.03
N PHE A 20 4.06 10.28 11.06
CA PHE A 20 3.11 11.39 11.17
C PHE A 20 1.68 10.89 11.35
N ALA A 21 1.26 9.86 10.61
CA ALA A 21 -0.06 9.23 10.77
C ALA A 21 -0.25 8.63 12.17
N VAL A 22 0.74 7.86 12.65
CA VAL A 22 0.69 7.25 13.98
C VAL A 22 0.60 8.32 15.08
N LEU A 23 1.41 9.40 14.99
CA LEU A 23 1.36 10.50 15.95
C LEU A 23 0.03 11.24 15.90
N LEU A 24 -0.49 11.52 14.71
CA LEU A 24 -1.74 12.23 14.53
C LEU A 24 -2.92 11.40 15.04
N CYS A 25 -2.96 10.12 14.71
CA CYS A 25 -3.95 9.21 15.22
C CYS A 25 -3.92 9.17 16.76
N ASN A 26 -2.78 8.89 17.36
CA ASN A 26 -2.66 8.76 18.81
C ASN A 26 -2.84 10.10 19.56
N GLY A 27 -2.48 11.24 18.93
CA GLY A 27 -2.58 12.55 19.56
C GLY A 27 -3.95 13.21 19.47
N LEU A 28 -4.57 13.17 18.28
CA LEU A 28 -5.79 13.94 18.01
C LEU A 28 -7.06 13.06 18.00
N PHE A 29 -6.98 11.86 17.43
CA PHE A 29 -8.18 11.04 17.19
C PHE A 29 -8.45 9.99 18.25
N TYR A 30 -7.57 9.81 19.24
CA TYR A 30 -7.73 8.80 20.29
C TYR A 30 -9.05 8.93 21.07
N ARG A 31 -9.59 10.17 21.22
CA ARG A 31 -10.82 10.44 21.98
C ARG A 31 -12.10 10.35 21.16
N ASP A 32 -12.02 10.51 19.85
CA ASP A 32 -13.21 10.71 19.00
C ASP A 32 -13.68 9.44 18.28
N ILE A 33 -12.85 8.40 18.22
CA ILE A 33 -13.24 7.16 17.53
C ILE A 33 -13.95 6.23 18.53
N VAL A 34 -15.26 6.39 18.63
CA VAL A 34 -16.11 5.68 19.60
C VAL A 34 -16.38 4.21 19.23
N ASN A 35 -16.12 3.76 17.99
CA ASN A 35 -16.49 2.41 17.52
C ASN A 35 -15.38 1.70 16.71
N TYR A 36 -14.24 1.46 17.36
CA TYR A 36 -13.11 0.70 16.74
C TYR A 36 -13.50 -0.73 16.34
N GLU A 37 -14.37 -1.37 17.12
CA GLU A 37 -14.85 -2.74 16.87
C GLU A 37 -15.60 -2.81 15.52
N VAL A 38 -16.47 -1.85 15.23
CA VAL A 38 -17.22 -1.79 13.97
C VAL A 38 -16.27 -1.58 12.77
N LEU A 39 -15.25 -0.74 12.92
CA LEU A 39 -14.23 -0.54 11.90
C LEU A 39 -13.41 -1.80 11.67
N TYR A 40 -12.98 -2.46 12.74
CA TYR A 40 -12.23 -3.71 12.67
C TYR A 40 -13.03 -4.80 11.97
N GLN A 41 -14.28 -5.03 12.41
CA GLN A 41 -15.17 -6.03 11.80
C GLN A 41 -15.42 -5.70 10.33
N GLY A 42 -15.66 -4.44 9.99
CA GLY A 42 -15.84 -4.01 8.60
C GLY A 42 -14.63 -4.32 7.72
N VAL A 43 -13.43 -4.08 8.24
CA VAL A 43 -12.18 -4.38 7.51
C VAL A 43 -11.93 -5.89 7.39
N ALA A 44 -12.08 -6.64 8.48
CA ALA A 44 -11.91 -8.08 8.51
C ALA A 44 -12.93 -8.77 7.57
N ASP A 45 -14.19 -8.34 7.62
CA ASP A 45 -15.25 -8.82 6.74
C ASP A 45 -14.99 -8.51 5.27
N CYS A 46 -14.52 -7.31 4.96
CA CYS A 46 -14.15 -6.95 3.59
C CYS A 46 -13.07 -7.87 3.03
N TRP A 47 -12.10 -8.26 3.83
CA TRP A 47 -11.00 -9.13 3.39
C TRP A 47 -11.39 -10.61 3.37
N ALA A 48 -12.12 -11.09 4.38
CA ALA A 48 -12.58 -12.47 4.42
C ALA A 48 -13.53 -12.81 3.25
N LYS A 49 -14.32 -11.83 2.79
CA LYS A 49 -15.28 -11.99 1.70
C LYS A 49 -14.69 -11.82 0.29
N VAL A 50 -13.40 -11.49 0.15
CA VAL A 50 -12.76 -11.32 -1.17
C VAL A 50 -12.91 -12.55 -2.08
N PRO A 51 -12.73 -13.81 -1.61
CA PRO A 51 -12.90 -14.99 -2.46
C PRO A 51 -14.34 -15.23 -2.90
N GLU A 52 -15.31 -14.80 -2.09
CA GLU A 52 -16.76 -14.97 -2.33
C GLU A 52 -17.31 -13.89 -3.28
N ARG A 53 -16.50 -12.90 -3.65
CA ARG A 53 -16.90 -11.85 -4.57
C ARG A 53 -17.32 -12.44 -5.92
N SER A 54 -18.40 -11.91 -6.46
CA SER A 54 -18.85 -12.18 -7.81
C SER A 54 -17.74 -11.90 -8.84
N ARG A 55 -17.86 -12.45 -10.05
CA ARG A 55 -16.92 -12.13 -11.15
C ARG A 55 -16.74 -10.62 -11.34
N ALA A 56 -17.84 -9.87 -11.28
CA ALA A 56 -17.81 -8.40 -11.36
C ALA A 56 -16.98 -7.76 -10.23
N GLY A 57 -17.10 -8.24 -8.99
CA GLY A 57 -16.33 -7.75 -7.85
C GLY A 57 -14.82 -8.01 -7.97
N ARG A 58 -14.42 -9.14 -8.55
CA ARG A 58 -13.00 -9.44 -8.83
C ARG A 58 -12.44 -8.57 -9.94
N ILE A 59 -13.23 -8.32 -10.99
CA ILE A 59 -12.84 -7.42 -12.08
C ILE A 59 -12.72 -5.98 -11.55
N SER A 60 -13.64 -5.54 -10.69
CA SER A 60 -13.58 -4.21 -10.07
C SER A 60 -12.31 -4.03 -9.24
N LEU A 61 -11.92 -5.03 -8.44
CA LEU A 61 -10.67 -5.00 -7.68
C LEU A 61 -9.45 -4.88 -8.60
N LEU A 62 -9.40 -5.68 -9.66
CA LEU A 62 -8.33 -5.63 -10.66
C LEU A 62 -8.25 -4.24 -11.30
N LEU A 63 -9.38 -3.69 -11.72
CA LEU A 63 -9.44 -2.34 -12.32
C LEU A 63 -8.93 -1.26 -11.36
N VAL A 64 -9.31 -1.32 -10.09
CA VAL A 64 -8.84 -0.37 -9.07
C VAL A 64 -7.32 -0.45 -8.91
N ARG A 65 -6.75 -1.65 -8.85
CA ARG A 65 -5.29 -1.84 -8.73
C ARG A 65 -4.53 -1.35 -9.96
N VAL A 66 -5.02 -1.67 -11.14
CA VAL A 66 -4.44 -1.17 -12.40
C VAL A 66 -4.52 0.36 -12.46
N LEU A 67 -5.66 0.94 -12.07
CA LEU A 67 -5.84 2.39 -12.05
C LEU A 67 -4.91 3.08 -11.04
N GLN A 68 -4.70 2.49 -9.86
CA GLN A 68 -3.74 2.99 -8.87
C GLN A 68 -2.32 3.01 -9.42
N VAL A 69 -1.87 1.92 -10.05
CA VAL A 69 -0.54 1.83 -10.67
C VAL A 69 -0.41 2.82 -11.83
N ALA A 70 -1.45 2.94 -12.67
CA ALA A 70 -1.48 3.89 -13.77
C ALA A 70 -1.43 5.35 -13.29
N ALA A 71 -2.13 5.68 -12.21
CA ALA A 71 -2.07 7.01 -11.59
C ALA A 71 -0.66 7.33 -11.06
N VAL A 72 -0.03 6.40 -10.34
CA VAL A 72 1.36 6.56 -9.88
C VAL A 72 2.30 6.73 -11.07
N TYR A 73 2.15 5.90 -12.11
CA TYR A 73 2.93 6.01 -13.34
C TYR A 73 2.75 7.40 -14.00
N GLY A 74 1.52 7.88 -14.11
CA GLY A 74 1.21 9.21 -14.65
C GLY A 74 1.91 10.34 -13.89
N VAL A 75 1.84 10.32 -12.55
CA VAL A 75 2.51 11.32 -11.70
C VAL A 75 4.04 11.27 -11.87
N THR A 76 4.62 10.07 -11.98
CA THR A 76 6.08 9.92 -12.15
C THR A 76 6.59 10.39 -13.53
N HIS A 77 5.69 10.52 -14.53
CA HIS A 77 6.02 11.03 -15.86
C HIS A 77 5.68 12.51 -16.07
N CYS A 78 4.99 13.15 -15.10
CA CYS A 78 4.69 14.57 -15.16
C CYS A 78 5.94 15.45 -14.92
N ARG A 79 5.83 16.74 -15.26
CA ARG A 79 6.90 17.75 -15.06
C ARG A 79 7.34 17.85 -13.59
N ILE A 80 6.44 17.59 -12.66
CA ILE A 80 6.68 17.66 -11.20
C ILE A 80 7.07 16.29 -10.59
N ARG A 81 7.57 15.36 -11.39
CA ARG A 81 7.85 13.96 -11.02
C ARG A 81 8.57 13.76 -9.67
N ARG A 82 9.55 14.64 -9.34
CA ARG A 82 10.30 14.52 -8.08
C ARG A 82 9.43 14.84 -6.86
N ALA A 83 8.71 15.96 -6.91
CA ALA A 83 7.80 16.35 -5.84
C ALA A 83 6.61 15.38 -5.75
N GLY A 84 6.04 14.99 -6.89
CA GLY A 84 4.95 14.02 -6.97
C GLY A 84 5.32 12.66 -6.38
N SER A 85 6.53 12.15 -6.66
CA SER A 85 7.01 10.88 -6.08
C SER A 85 7.16 10.96 -4.56
N LEU A 86 7.66 12.07 -4.02
CA LEU A 86 7.76 12.26 -2.58
C LEU A 86 6.39 12.36 -1.93
N PHE A 87 5.50 13.15 -2.52
CA PHE A 87 4.12 13.29 -2.03
C PHE A 87 3.40 11.93 -2.00
N LEU A 88 3.49 11.16 -3.09
CA LEU A 88 2.90 9.81 -3.14
C LEU A 88 3.53 8.86 -2.12
N GLY A 89 4.85 8.88 -1.96
CA GLY A 89 5.54 8.09 -0.94
C GLY A 89 5.04 8.43 0.46
N THR A 90 4.96 9.72 0.79
CA THR A 90 4.43 10.18 2.08
C THR A 90 2.96 9.79 2.25
N ALA A 91 2.12 9.91 1.22
CA ALA A 91 0.71 9.54 1.26
C ALA A 91 0.52 8.03 1.48
N ILE A 92 1.31 7.19 0.81
CA ILE A 92 1.30 5.72 1.01
C ILE A 92 1.67 5.38 2.45
N GLY A 93 2.76 5.99 2.96
CA GLY A 93 3.16 5.81 4.36
C GLY A 93 2.08 6.27 5.33
N PHE A 94 1.47 7.43 5.09
CA PHE A 94 0.39 7.96 5.91
C PHE A 94 -0.82 7.03 5.96
N CYS A 95 -1.32 6.57 4.81
CA CYS A 95 -2.43 5.62 4.76
C CYS A 95 -2.12 4.32 5.51
N GLY A 96 -0.91 3.76 5.33
CA GLY A 96 -0.46 2.58 6.07
C GLY A 96 -0.42 2.82 7.58
N GLY A 97 0.10 3.97 8.03
CA GLY A 97 0.16 4.34 9.45
C GLY A 97 -1.21 4.53 10.10
N VAL A 98 -2.16 5.18 9.39
CA VAL A 98 -3.55 5.31 9.86
C VAL A 98 -4.17 3.92 10.02
N PHE A 99 -4.07 3.07 8.99
CA PHE A 99 -4.67 1.75 9.00
C PHE A 99 -4.08 0.85 10.09
N PHE A 100 -2.75 0.88 10.27
CA PHE A 100 -2.07 0.20 11.37
C PHE A 100 -2.59 0.68 12.73
N SER A 101 -2.66 2.00 12.95
CA SER A 101 -3.13 2.57 14.21
C SER A 101 -4.56 2.15 14.53
N LEU A 102 -5.47 2.16 13.54
CA LEU A 102 -6.86 1.73 13.71
C LEU A 102 -6.96 0.27 14.16
N LEU A 103 -6.18 -0.62 13.55
CA LEU A 103 -6.17 -2.04 13.91
C LEU A 103 -5.55 -2.29 15.30
N VAL A 104 -4.47 -1.59 15.63
CA VAL A 104 -3.85 -1.68 16.96
C VAL A 104 -4.80 -1.16 18.05
N TRP A 105 -5.54 -0.12 17.79
CA TRP A 105 -6.51 0.39 18.77
C TRP A 105 -7.68 -0.57 18.98
N SER A 106 -8.13 -1.26 17.92
CA SER A 106 -9.27 -2.17 18.02
C SER A 106 -8.96 -3.43 18.82
N ARG A 107 -7.76 -4.01 18.65
CA ARG A 107 -7.38 -5.30 19.27
C ARG A 107 -5.99 -5.33 19.88
N GLY A 108 -5.37 -4.18 20.14
CA GLY A 108 -4.02 -4.11 20.68
C GLY A 108 -3.00 -4.79 19.78
N MET A 109 -2.10 -5.56 20.36
CA MET A 109 -1.05 -6.28 19.61
C MET A 109 -1.62 -7.25 18.57
N ALA A 110 -2.76 -7.89 18.85
CA ALA A 110 -3.42 -8.79 17.87
C ALA A 110 -3.84 -8.04 16.60
N GLY A 111 -4.29 -6.78 16.71
CA GLY A 111 -4.59 -5.93 15.57
C GLY A 111 -3.35 -5.59 14.75
N GLY A 112 -2.21 -5.36 15.39
CA GLY A 112 -0.93 -5.18 14.71
C GLY A 112 -0.50 -6.44 13.93
N PHE A 113 -0.64 -7.62 14.53
CA PHE A 113 -0.38 -8.89 13.84
C PHE A 113 -1.35 -9.13 12.67
N LEU A 114 -2.62 -8.78 12.83
CA LEU A 114 -3.58 -8.87 11.74
C LEU A 114 -3.22 -7.94 10.59
N PHE A 115 -2.78 -6.71 10.87
CA PHE A 115 -2.28 -5.79 9.84
C PHE A 115 -1.15 -6.42 9.03
N LEU A 116 -0.16 -6.99 9.72
CA LEU A 116 0.95 -7.67 9.05
C LEU A 116 0.48 -8.91 8.28
N ALA A 117 -0.34 -9.74 8.90
CA ALA A 117 -0.80 -10.99 8.30
C ALA A 117 -1.69 -10.76 7.07
N ALA A 118 -2.55 -9.76 7.09
CA ALA A 118 -3.45 -9.45 5.99
C ALA A 118 -2.78 -8.66 4.87
N GLY A 119 -1.87 -7.74 5.20
CA GLY A 119 -1.12 -6.93 4.23
C GLY A 119 0.10 -7.66 3.68
N PHE A 120 0.83 -8.39 4.52
CA PHE A 120 2.15 -8.93 4.19
C PHE A 120 2.22 -9.74 2.89
N PRO A 121 1.30 -10.69 2.60
CA PRO A 121 1.42 -11.46 1.37
C PRO A 121 1.37 -10.59 0.10
N GLN A 122 0.43 -9.67 0.05
CA GLN A 122 0.24 -8.79 -1.12
C GLN A 122 1.23 -7.63 -1.15
N ASP A 123 1.61 -7.09 0.01
CA ASP A 123 2.52 -5.96 0.13
C ASP A 123 3.95 -6.33 -0.30
N LEU A 124 4.35 -7.61 -0.17
CA LEU A 124 5.59 -8.12 -0.74
C LEU A 124 5.71 -7.88 -2.26
N ALA A 125 4.59 -7.85 -2.96
CA ALA A 125 4.57 -7.56 -4.40
C ALA A 125 4.26 -6.10 -4.69
N TYR A 126 3.29 -5.48 -4.00
CA TYR A 126 2.87 -4.11 -4.28
C TYR A 126 3.89 -3.05 -3.84
N LEU A 127 4.54 -3.23 -2.67
CA LEU A 127 5.53 -2.26 -2.21
C LEU A 127 6.74 -2.16 -3.15
N PRO A 128 7.39 -3.28 -3.59
CA PRO A 128 8.45 -3.20 -4.59
C PRO A 128 7.95 -2.63 -5.92
N CYS A 129 6.73 -2.97 -6.36
CA CYS A 129 6.13 -2.43 -7.58
C CYS A 129 6.03 -0.91 -7.52
N LEU A 130 5.40 -0.37 -6.48
CA LEU A 130 5.24 1.07 -6.26
C LEU A 130 6.59 1.76 -6.10
N PHE A 131 7.50 1.13 -5.36
CA PHE A 131 8.84 1.66 -5.14
C PHE A 131 9.63 1.78 -6.44
N LEU A 132 9.61 0.75 -7.28
CA LEU A 132 10.25 0.78 -8.61
C LEU A 132 9.66 1.87 -9.49
N LEU A 133 8.32 2.04 -9.48
CA LEU A 133 7.65 3.13 -10.21
C LEU A 133 8.14 4.50 -9.75
N LEU A 134 8.13 4.74 -8.43
CA LEU A 134 8.53 6.02 -7.86
C LEU A 134 10.02 6.34 -8.11
N VAL A 135 10.88 5.33 -8.06
CA VAL A 135 12.32 5.47 -8.36
C VAL A 135 12.55 5.70 -9.85
N SER A 136 11.83 4.99 -10.73
CA SER A 136 11.96 5.15 -12.18
C SER A 136 11.58 6.56 -12.64
N GLY A 137 10.55 7.16 -12.01
CA GLY A 137 10.15 8.55 -12.28
C GLY A 137 11.22 9.59 -11.89
N ARG A 138 12.15 9.25 -11.00
CA ARG A 138 13.26 10.13 -10.59
C ARG A 138 14.55 9.95 -11.43
N SER A 139 14.65 8.83 -12.15
CA SER A 139 15.82 8.51 -12.96
C SER A 139 15.66 9.02 -14.39
N ASP A 140 16.70 9.69 -14.89
CA ASP A 140 16.73 10.20 -16.27
C ASP A 140 17.15 9.14 -17.31
N ARG A 141 17.41 7.89 -16.89
CA ARG A 141 17.91 6.84 -17.78
C ARG A 141 16.78 6.22 -18.60
N THR A 142 16.83 6.47 -19.92
CA THR A 142 15.87 5.95 -20.92
C THR A 142 16.07 4.47 -21.27
N VAL A 143 17.26 3.93 -21.08
CA VAL A 143 17.66 2.60 -21.60
C VAL A 143 17.11 1.40 -20.79
N GLN A 144 16.50 1.62 -19.65
CA GLN A 144 16.08 0.55 -18.74
C GLN A 144 14.55 0.41 -18.59
N LYS A 145 13.78 1.20 -19.36
CA LYS A 145 12.32 1.29 -19.19
C LYS A 145 11.58 -0.03 -19.44
N ASP A 146 11.97 -0.76 -20.49
CA ASP A 146 11.22 -1.97 -20.88
C ASP A 146 11.37 -3.12 -19.86
N ARG A 147 12.58 -3.32 -19.34
CA ARG A 147 12.82 -4.33 -18.30
C ARG A 147 12.10 -4.00 -17.00
N PHE A 148 12.13 -2.74 -16.58
CA PHE A 148 11.40 -2.29 -15.39
C PHE A 148 9.89 -2.45 -15.56
N PHE A 149 9.35 -2.17 -16.75
CA PHE A 149 7.94 -2.33 -17.04
C PHE A 149 7.48 -3.79 -16.91
N CYS A 150 8.25 -4.74 -17.47
CA CYS A 150 7.95 -6.17 -17.32
C CYS A 150 7.98 -6.61 -15.83
N ILE A 151 8.95 -6.13 -15.05
CA ILE A 151 9.04 -6.45 -13.62
C ILE A 151 7.83 -5.87 -12.86
N ILE A 152 7.44 -4.63 -13.17
CA ILE A 152 6.27 -3.97 -12.56
C ILE A 152 5.00 -4.75 -12.87
N LEU A 153 4.79 -5.18 -14.12
CA LEU A 153 3.63 -5.99 -14.51
C LEU A 153 3.61 -7.34 -13.79
N PHE A 154 4.77 -7.98 -13.68
CA PHE A 154 4.88 -9.27 -12.96
C PHE A 154 4.57 -9.11 -11.46
N LEU A 155 5.11 -8.09 -10.81
CA LEU A 155 4.84 -7.78 -9.41
C LEU A 155 3.37 -7.42 -9.19
N LEU A 156 2.78 -6.63 -10.10
CA LEU A 156 1.36 -6.28 -10.03
C LEU A 156 0.47 -7.52 -10.14
N ALA A 157 0.74 -8.39 -11.12
CA ALA A 157 -0.02 -9.64 -11.29
C ALA A 157 0.12 -10.56 -10.06
N GLY A 158 1.35 -10.71 -9.53
CA GLY A 158 1.63 -11.46 -8.31
C GLY A 158 0.90 -10.89 -7.09
N GLY A 159 0.90 -9.56 -6.92
CA GLY A 159 0.19 -8.88 -5.84
C GLY A 159 -1.33 -9.11 -5.91
N ILE A 160 -1.92 -8.98 -7.08
CA ILE A 160 -3.35 -9.25 -7.31
C ILE A 160 -3.68 -10.72 -7.00
N TRP A 161 -2.83 -11.64 -7.44
CA TRP A 161 -3.02 -13.07 -7.15
C TRP A 161 -2.96 -13.33 -5.64
N MET A 162 -1.98 -12.77 -4.93
CA MET A 162 -1.87 -12.88 -3.48
C MET A 162 -3.08 -12.26 -2.76
N GLU A 163 -3.56 -11.10 -3.21
CA GLU A 163 -4.74 -10.43 -2.65
C GLU A 163 -6.01 -11.26 -2.81
N LEU A 164 -6.16 -11.96 -3.94
CA LEU A 164 -7.35 -12.76 -4.22
C LEU A 164 -7.37 -14.10 -3.49
N TYR A 165 -6.21 -14.74 -3.32
CA TYR A 165 -6.14 -16.13 -2.85
C TYR A 165 -5.44 -16.30 -1.51
N VAL A 166 -4.33 -15.59 -1.27
CA VAL A 166 -3.50 -15.81 -0.07
C VAL A 166 -3.99 -14.98 1.10
N SER A 167 -4.22 -13.68 0.92
CA SER A 167 -4.64 -12.79 2.00
C SER A 167 -5.92 -13.23 2.71
N PRO A 168 -6.97 -13.69 2.00
CA PRO A 168 -8.18 -14.18 2.66
C PRO A 168 -7.97 -15.46 3.49
N LEU A 169 -7.05 -16.34 3.05
CA LEU A 169 -6.70 -17.55 3.82
C LEU A 169 -5.99 -17.17 5.13
N VAL A 170 -5.08 -16.20 5.06
CA VAL A 170 -4.35 -15.75 6.23
C VAL A 170 -5.28 -15.04 7.22
N VAL A 171 -6.19 -14.18 6.74
CA VAL A 171 -7.17 -13.49 7.61
C VAL A 171 -8.11 -14.47 8.32
N LYS A 172 -8.47 -15.59 7.70
CA LYS A 172 -9.32 -16.62 8.32
C LYS A 172 -8.64 -17.37 9.48
N LEU A 173 -7.32 -17.25 9.62
CA LEU A 173 -6.56 -17.86 10.72
C LEU A 173 -6.55 -17.00 11.98
N PHE A 174 -6.93 -15.74 11.89
CA PHE A 174 -7.01 -14.76 12.99
C PHE A 174 -8.45 -14.40 13.34
#